data_25fc05d459d057f8320e69b01f684419
#
_entry.id   25fc05d459d057f8320e69b01f684419
#
_cell.length_a   1.000
_cell.length_b   1.000
_cell.length_c   1.000
_cell.angle_alpha   90.00
_cell.angle_beta   90.00
_cell.angle_gamma   90.00
#
_symmetry.space_group_name_H-M   'P 1'
#
loop_
_entity.id
_entity.type
_entity.pdbx_description
1 polymer ?
#
loop_
_entity_poly.entity_id
_entity_poly.type
_entity_poly.pdbx_seq_one_letter_code
_entity_poly.pdbx_strand_id
1 'polypeptide(L)'
;EQEWGDGLPLMVPSEEKVAAIVETCRGDNEPFPPMPPRRVLPTLQSIAANAVMAGCRPELFPAVVAAVRAVLVPEYNLHGTLATTHPCGPGLIVSGPIRHEIGINCGGKCFGQGNRTNASIGRALQLTLLNVGGGKPGEMDRSTQGSPAKYSFCFGENEEESPWEPYHVRRGFNAEDSIVTTSASEPPHNINDHASTTGEGILTTVAGTISEPGTNNIYCKGSLLYTSPSPREQRGSG
;
A
#
# COMPACT_ATOMS: atom_id res chain seq x y z
N GLU A 1 -24.85 -12.28 -9.24
CA GLU A 1 -23.88 -12.14 -8.12
C GLU A 1 -22.62 -11.50 -8.66
N GLN A 2 -22.13 -10.47 -7.97
CA GLN A 2 -20.97 -9.71 -8.44
C GLN A 2 -19.71 -10.56 -8.28
N GLU A 3 -19.15 -11.01 -9.38
CA GLU A 3 -17.80 -11.60 -9.40
C GLU A 3 -16.68 -10.55 -9.21
N TRP A 4 -17.03 -9.27 -9.31
CA TRP A 4 -16.11 -8.12 -9.27
C TRP A 4 -16.32 -7.32 -8.00
N GLY A 5 -15.37 -7.31 -7.10
CA GLY A 5 -15.43 -6.42 -5.95
C GLY A 5 -15.03 -7.08 -4.64
N ASP A 6 -14.89 -6.22 -3.65
CA ASP A 6 -14.43 -6.51 -2.30
C ASP A 6 -15.58 -6.64 -1.28
N GLY A 7 -16.80 -6.73 -1.73
CA GLY A 7 -18.01 -6.77 -0.89
C GLY A 7 -18.58 -5.39 -0.56
N LEU A 8 -17.92 -4.31 -0.92
CA LEU A 8 -18.40 -2.94 -0.74
C LEU A 8 -19.03 -2.40 -2.03
N PRO A 9 -19.91 -1.38 -1.94
CA PRO A 9 -20.45 -0.72 -3.12
C PRO A 9 -19.37 -0.25 -4.08
N LEU A 10 -19.62 -0.40 -5.37
CA LEU A 10 -18.70 -0.02 -6.44
C LEU A 10 -19.30 1.06 -7.31
N MET A 11 -18.47 1.97 -7.79
CA MET A 11 -18.88 2.87 -8.88
C MET A 11 -18.80 2.14 -10.21
N VAL A 12 -19.77 2.40 -11.09
CA VAL A 12 -19.78 1.80 -12.43
C VAL A 12 -18.63 2.39 -13.27
N PRO A 13 -17.70 1.55 -13.76
CA PRO A 13 -16.58 1.97 -14.59
C PRO A 13 -17.04 2.14 -16.05
N SER A 14 -17.81 3.22 -16.33
CA SER A 14 -18.19 3.52 -17.70
C SER A 14 -16.96 3.87 -18.55
N GLU A 15 -17.08 3.67 -19.87
CA GLU A 15 -15.99 3.99 -20.81
C GLU A 15 -15.51 5.43 -20.68
N GLU A 16 -16.45 6.36 -20.53
CA GLU A 16 -16.15 7.78 -20.33
C GLU A 16 -15.30 8.03 -19.08
N LYS A 17 -15.69 7.44 -17.94
CA LYS A 17 -14.94 7.60 -16.67
C LYS A 17 -13.55 6.97 -16.75
N VAL A 18 -13.47 5.79 -17.35
CA VAL A 18 -12.18 5.10 -17.52
C VAL A 18 -11.27 5.93 -18.44
N ALA A 19 -11.78 6.44 -19.55
CA ALA A 19 -11.01 7.29 -20.47
C ALA A 19 -10.52 8.57 -19.79
N ALA A 20 -11.37 9.24 -19.01
CA ALA A 20 -10.99 10.44 -18.26
C ALA A 20 -9.87 10.18 -17.24
N ILE A 21 -9.90 9.03 -16.58
CA ILE A 21 -8.84 8.62 -15.64
C ILE A 21 -7.54 8.28 -16.39
N VAL A 22 -7.60 7.50 -17.46
CA VAL A 22 -6.41 7.12 -18.26
C VAL A 22 -5.71 8.34 -18.85
N GLU A 23 -6.46 9.37 -19.21
CA GLU A 23 -5.91 10.61 -19.79
C GLU A 23 -4.89 11.29 -18.85
N THR A 24 -5.02 11.15 -17.54
CA THR A 24 -4.08 11.73 -16.56
C THR A 24 -2.69 11.07 -16.59
N CYS A 25 -2.59 9.88 -17.16
CA CYS A 25 -1.33 9.18 -17.39
C CYS A 25 -0.99 9.07 -18.88
N ARG A 26 -1.50 10.03 -19.69
CA ARG A 26 -1.20 10.09 -21.13
C ARG A 26 0.30 10.18 -21.35
N GLY A 27 0.83 9.22 -22.14
CA GLY A 27 2.25 9.13 -22.41
C GLY A 27 3.03 8.16 -21.52
N ASP A 28 2.42 7.62 -20.48
CA ASP A 28 2.98 6.48 -19.75
C ASP A 28 2.81 5.21 -20.59
N ASN A 29 3.87 4.86 -21.30
CA ASN A 29 3.93 3.67 -22.17
C ASN A 29 4.80 2.56 -21.58
N GLU A 30 5.25 2.72 -20.34
CA GLU A 30 6.05 1.70 -19.68
C GLU A 30 5.19 0.46 -19.39
N PRO A 31 5.56 -0.74 -19.87
CA PRO A 31 4.79 -1.94 -19.63
C PRO A 31 4.83 -2.33 -18.16
N PHE A 32 3.72 -2.87 -17.68
CA PHE A 32 3.67 -3.44 -16.34
C PHE A 32 4.25 -4.86 -16.36
N PRO A 33 4.98 -5.26 -15.30
CA PRO A 33 5.34 -6.66 -15.10
C PRO A 33 4.09 -7.55 -14.92
N PRO A 34 4.21 -8.87 -15.17
CA PRO A 34 3.12 -9.80 -14.94
C PRO A 34 2.65 -9.81 -13.49
N MET A 35 1.37 -9.53 -13.26
CA MET A 35 0.77 -9.47 -11.92
C MET A 35 0.42 -10.86 -11.40
N PRO A 36 1.03 -11.32 -10.29
CA PRO A 36 0.65 -12.58 -9.67
C PRO A 36 -0.76 -12.45 -9.01
N PRO A 37 -1.45 -13.60 -8.75
CA PRO A 37 -1.01 -14.96 -9.07
C PRO A 37 -1.23 -15.36 -10.52
N ARG A 38 -2.16 -14.74 -11.24
CA ARG A 38 -2.54 -15.10 -12.62
C ARG A 38 -1.47 -14.79 -13.66
N ARG A 39 -0.48 -13.94 -13.32
CA ARG A 39 0.57 -13.47 -14.23
C ARG A 39 0.03 -12.76 -15.48
N VAL A 40 -1.11 -12.12 -15.34
CA VAL A 40 -1.69 -11.26 -16.38
C VAL A 40 -0.89 -9.96 -16.43
N LEU A 41 -0.72 -9.40 -17.63
CA LEU A 41 -0.14 -8.08 -17.82
C LEU A 41 -1.22 -7.03 -17.58
N PRO A 42 -1.13 -6.22 -16.51
CA PRO A 42 -2.06 -5.11 -16.31
C PRO A 42 -1.94 -4.08 -17.44
N THR A 43 -3.03 -3.43 -17.74
CA THR A 43 -3.05 -2.25 -18.64
C THR A 43 -3.54 -1.04 -17.88
N LEU A 44 -3.20 0.17 -18.35
CA LEU A 44 -3.74 1.39 -17.76
C LEU A 44 -5.27 1.36 -17.70
N GLN A 45 -5.94 0.82 -18.73
CA GLN A 45 -7.39 0.70 -18.76
C GLN A 45 -7.92 -0.25 -17.66
N SER A 46 -7.27 -1.40 -17.47
CA SER A 46 -7.69 -2.36 -16.43
C SER A 46 -7.50 -1.79 -15.02
N ILE A 47 -6.41 -1.06 -14.78
CA ILE A 47 -6.16 -0.37 -13.50
C ILE A 47 -7.16 0.78 -13.32
N ALA A 48 -7.41 1.59 -14.38
CA ALA A 48 -8.36 2.70 -14.34
C ALA A 48 -9.79 2.24 -14.05
N ALA A 49 -10.22 1.12 -14.62
CA ALA A 49 -11.53 0.54 -14.30
C ALA A 49 -11.66 0.24 -12.79
N ASN A 50 -10.63 -0.35 -12.18
CA ASN A 50 -10.59 -0.59 -10.74
C ASN A 50 -10.51 0.70 -9.92
N ALA A 51 -9.79 1.71 -10.39
CA ALA A 51 -9.74 3.04 -9.77
C ALA A 51 -11.12 3.72 -9.78
N VAL A 52 -11.87 3.66 -10.90
CA VAL A 52 -13.27 4.13 -10.96
C VAL A 52 -14.12 3.36 -9.96
N MET A 53 -14.04 2.03 -9.94
CA MET A 53 -14.82 1.20 -8.99
C MET A 53 -14.54 1.56 -7.55
N ALA A 54 -13.30 1.89 -7.21
CA ALA A 54 -12.88 2.35 -5.88
C ALA A 54 -13.35 3.78 -5.54
N GLY A 55 -13.84 4.54 -6.51
CA GLY A 55 -14.28 5.93 -6.35
C GLY A 55 -13.16 6.96 -6.48
N CYS A 56 -12.05 6.62 -7.14
CA CYS A 56 -11.00 7.58 -7.47
C CYS A 56 -11.50 8.68 -8.41
N ARG A 57 -11.03 9.88 -8.15
CA ARG A 57 -11.08 10.98 -9.11
C ARG A 57 -9.86 10.89 -10.04
N PRO A 58 -9.93 11.49 -11.24
CA PRO A 58 -8.84 11.38 -12.23
C PRO A 58 -7.46 11.76 -11.67
N GLU A 59 -7.35 12.82 -10.88
CA GLU A 59 -6.09 13.30 -10.31
C GLU A 59 -5.40 12.33 -9.34
N LEU A 60 -6.12 11.31 -8.86
CA LEU A 60 -5.55 10.28 -7.97
C LEU A 60 -4.87 9.16 -8.74
N PHE A 61 -5.14 9.05 -10.03
CA PHE A 61 -4.73 7.88 -10.81
C PHE A 61 -3.22 7.73 -10.97
N PRO A 62 -2.42 8.79 -11.14
CA PRO A 62 -0.96 8.66 -11.16
C PRO A 62 -0.41 7.97 -9.89
N ALA A 63 -0.96 8.29 -8.72
CA ALA A 63 -0.57 7.61 -7.47
C ALA A 63 -0.99 6.13 -7.45
N VAL A 64 -2.15 5.79 -8.02
CA VAL A 64 -2.59 4.39 -8.15
C VAL A 64 -1.67 3.62 -9.11
N VAL A 65 -1.29 4.20 -10.24
CA VAL A 65 -0.35 3.60 -11.20
C VAL A 65 1.00 3.35 -10.53
N ALA A 66 1.53 4.35 -9.82
CA ALA A 66 2.77 4.21 -9.06
C ALA A 66 2.68 3.11 -8.01
N ALA A 67 1.55 3.01 -7.28
CA ALA A 67 1.32 1.94 -6.30
C ALA A 67 1.31 0.55 -6.95
N VAL A 68 0.65 0.40 -8.10
CA VAL A 68 0.66 -0.87 -8.85
C VAL A 68 2.07 -1.24 -9.30
N ARG A 69 2.85 -0.28 -9.82
CA ARG A 69 4.26 -0.52 -10.18
C ARG A 69 5.08 -0.94 -8.97
N ALA A 70 4.92 -0.24 -7.85
CA ALA A 70 5.67 -0.50 -6.62
C ALA A 70 5.43 -1.91 -6.04
N VAL A 71 4.20 -2.44 -6.10
CA VAL A 71 3.93 -3.81 -5.62
C VAL A 71 4.36 -4.90 -6.62
N LEU A 72 4.65 -4.53 -7.87
CA LEU A 72 5.09 -5.48 -8.89
C LEU A 72 6.61 -5.61 -8.99
N VAL A 73 7.39 -4.82 -8.25
CA VAL A 73 8.84 -5.03 -8.18
C VAL A 73 9.15 -6.35 -7.47
N PRO A 74 10.19 -7.08 -7.90
CA PRO A 74 10.54 -8.37 -7.30
C PRO A 74 10.76 -8.31 -5.78
N GLU A 75 11.31 -7.21 -5.30
CA GLU A 75 11.64 -6.98 -3.88
C GLU A 75 10.40 -6.93 -2.99
N TYR A 76 9.25 -6.53 -3.53
CA TYR A 76 7.98 -6.53 -2.78
C TYR A 76 7.45 -7.95 -2.57
N ASN A 77 7.76 -8.87 -3.47
CA ASN A 77 7.27 -10.26 -3.43
C ASN A 77 5.74 -10.38 -3.31
N LEU A 78 5.00 -9.73 -4.23
CA LEU A 78 3.53 -9.72 -4.21
C LEU A 78 2.93 -11.12 -4.12
N HIS A 79 3.53 -12.11 -4.80
CA HIS A 79 3.05 -13.50 -4.74
C HIS A 79 3.10 -14.06 -3.31
N GLY A 80 4.24 -13.87 -2.63
CA GLY A 80 4.40 -14.29 -1.24
C GLY A 80 3.46 -13.55 -0.29
N THR A 81 3.27 -12.24 -0.52
CA THR A 81 2.35 -11.40 0.28
C THR A 81 0.89 -11.86 0.15
N LEU A 82 0.47 -12.33 -1.01
CA LEU A 82 -0.88 -12.90 -1.21
C LEU A 82 -1.00 -14.31 -0.63
N ALA A 83 0.05 -15.13 -0.79
CA ALA A 83 0.03 -16.53 -0.39
C ALA A 83 0.22 -16.76 1.12
N THR A 84 0.70 -15.77 1.86
CA THR A 84 0.91 -15.91 3.30
C THR A 84 -0.39 -16.01 4.07
N THR A 85 -0.36 -16.74 5.19
CA THR A 85 -1.48 -16.78 6.15
C THR A 85 -1.54 -15.54 7.03
N HIS A 86 -0.50 -14.71 7.03
CA HIS A 86 -0.49 -13.44 7.77
C HIS A 86 -1.48 -12.42 7.17
N PRO A 87 -2.08 -11.57 8.00
CA PRO A 87 -3.08 -10.59 7.56
C PRO A 87 -2.46 -9.31 6.98
N CYS A 88 -1.31 -9.42 6.32
CA CYS A 88 -0.67 -8.26 5.71
C CYS A 88 -1.30 -7.86 4.38
N GLY A 89 -1.33 -6.57 4.15
CA GLY A 89 -1.74 -5.94 2.90
C GLY A 89 -0.71 -4.91 2.44
N PRO A 90 -0.81 -4.43 1.19
CA PRO A 90 0.03 -3.33 0.72
C PRO A 90 -0.26 -2.05 1.53
N GLY A 91 0.69 -1.62 2.34
CA GLY A 91 0.71 -0.30 2.94
C GLY A 91 1.35 0.69 1.97
N LEU A 92 0.67 1.78 1.67
CA LEU A 92 1.12 2.81 0.75
C LEU A 92 1.42 4.10 1.51
N ILE A 93 2.62 4.61 1.34
CA ILE A 93 3.05 5.91 1.84
C ILE A 93 3.27 6.81 0.63
N VAL A 94 2.55 7.93 0.57
CA VAL A 94 2.72 8.94 -0.48
C VAL A 94 3.58 10.06 0.08
N SER A 95 4.69 10.36 -0.57
CA SER A 95 5.65 11.38 -0.20
C SER A 95 5.81 12.42 -1.33
N GLY A 96 6.30 13.60 -0.99
CA GLY A 96 6.57 14.68 -1.93
C GLY A 96 5.35 15.58 -2.23
N PRO A 97 5.48 16.50 -3.19
CA PRO A 97 4.50 17.57 -3.45
C PRO A 97 3.09 17.10 -3.80
N ILE A 98 2.95 15.94 -4.45
CA ILE A 98 1.64 15.38 -4.84
C ILE A 98 0.68 15.24 -3.66
N ARG A 99 1.21 15.10 -2.42
CA ARG A 99 0.38 15.00 -1.22
C ARG A 99 -0.61 16.16 -1.09
N HIS A 100 -0.13 17.36 -1.37
CA HIS A 100 -0.96 18.57 -1.32
C HIS A 100 -1.89 18.68 -2.53
N GLU A 101 -1.40 18.33 -3.71
CA GLU A 101 -2.16 18.42 -4.97
C GLU A 101 -3.41 17.54 -4.95
N ILE A 102 -3.28 16.30 -4.48
CA ILE A 102 -4.39 15.35 -4.41
C ILE A 102 -5.15 15.40 -3.07
N GLY A 103 -4.70 16.19 -2.11
CA GLY A 103 -5.30 16.34 -0.80
C GLY A 103 -5.30 15.04 0.01
N ILE A 104 -4.17 14.32 0.03
CA ILE A 104 -4.02 13.13 0.87
C ILE A 104 -3.81 13.55 2.32
N ASN A 105 -4.45 12.86 3.26
CA ASN A 105 -4.26 13.13 4.68
C ASN A 105 -2.95 12.50 5.18
N CYS A 106 -2.09 13.34 5.74
CA CYS A 106 -0.79 12.99 6.33
C CYS A 106 -0.81 13.05 7.88
N GLY A 107 -1.82 13.65 8.47
CA GLY A 107 -1.89 13.96 9.89
C GLY A 107 -2.87 13.09 10.68
N GLY A 108 -3.57 13.71 11.62
CA GLY A 108 -4.53 13.01 12.47
C GLY A 108 -5.58 12.22 11.70
N LYS A 109 -5.86 10.99 12.13
CA LYS A 109 -6.81 10.06 11.50
C LYS A 109 -6.47 9.64 10.07
N CYS A 110 -5.20 9.72 9.63
CA CYS A 110 -4.80 9.33 8.28
C CYS A 110 -5.11 7.85 7.96
N PHE A 111 -5.20 6.98 8.96
CA PHE A 111 -5.61 5.57 8.81
C PHE A 111 -7.12 5.35 8.97
N GLY A 112 -7.87 6.37 9.33
CA GLY A 112 -9.30 6.26 9.64
C GLY A 112 -10.22 6.75 8.52
N GLN A 113 -11.50 6.73 8.85
CA GLN A 113 -12.55 7.21 7.97
C GLN A 113 -12.50 8.74 7.79
N GLY A 114 -13.14 9.23 6.71
CA GLY A 114 -13.24 10.66 6.41
C GLY A 114 -12.23 11.16 5.37
N ASN A 115 -11.30 10.31 4.96
CA ASN A 115 -10.23 10.65 4.02
C ASN A 115 -10.46 9.90 2.69
N ARG A 116 -11.26 10.51 1.80
CA ARG A 116 -11.61 9.88 0.51
C ARG A 116 -10.37 9.56 -0.33
N THR A 117 -9.42 10.47 -0.42
CA THR A 117 -8.20 10.29 -1.21
C THR A 117 -7.41 9.07 -0.73
N ASN A 118 -7.12 9.01 0.59
CA ASN A 118 -6.42 7.88 1.20
C ASN A 118 -7.16 6.57 0.92
N ALA A 119 -8.46 6.54 1.21
CA ALA A 119 -9.28 5.35 1.06
C ALA A 119 -9.37 4.87 -0.39
N SER A 120 -9.59 5.79 -1.34
CA SER A 120 -9.78 5.44 -2.75
C SER A 120 -8.51 4.93 -3.41
N ILE A 121 -7.35 5.52 -3.13
CA ILE A 121 -6.06 5.06 -3.69
C ILE A 121 -5.75 3.64 -3.21
N GLY A 122 -5.79 3.41 -1.90
CA GLY A 122 -5.51 2.07 -1.35
C GLY A 122 -6.50 1.02 -1.85
N ARG A 123 -7.80 1.36 -1.92
CA ARG A 123 -8.84 0.47 -2.43
C ARG A 123 -8.70 0.18 -3.92
N ALA A 124 -8.27 1.16 -4.73
CA ALA A 124 -8.03 0.96 -6.15
C ALA A 124 -6.92 -0.07 -6.40
N LEU A 125 -5.84 -0.01 -5.61
CA LEU A 125 -4.81 -1.04 -5.64
C LEU A 125 -5.39 -2.41 -5.28
N GLN A 126 -6.11 -2.54 -4.16
CA GLN A 126 -6.67 -3.81 -3.71
C GLN A 126 -7.65 -4.41 -4.74
N LEU A 127 -8.54 -3.60 -5.31
CA LEU A 127 -9.43 -4.07 -6.38
C LEU A 127 -8.65 -4.50 -7.64
N THR A 128 -7.55 -3.83 -7.95
CA THR A 128 -6.68 -4.24 -9.07
C THR A 128 -6.02 -5.60 -8.79
N LEU A 129 -5.51 -5.81 -7.58
CA LEU A 129 -4.93 -7.11 -7.18
C LEU A 129 -5.98 -8.23 -7.20
N LEU A 130 -7.21 -7.92 -6.80
CA LEU A 130 -8.32 -8.87 -6.80
C LEU A 130 -8.76 -9.22 -8.23
N ASN A 131 -9.09 -8.21 -9.02
CA ASN A 131 -9.78 -8.40 -10.30
C ASN A 131 -8.83 -8.72 -11.45
N VAL A 132 -7.68 -8.06 -11.51
CA VAL A 132 -6.65 -8.27 -12.55
C VAL A 132 -5.70 -9.38 -12.10
N GLY A 133 -5.13 -9.25 -10.92
CA GLY A 133 -4.18 -10.23 -10.39
C GLY A 133 -4.81 -11.57 -10.04
N GLY A 134 -6.05 -11.59 -9.59
CA GLY A 134 -6.75 -12.78 -9.13
C GLY A 134 -6.44 -13.18 -7.70
N GLY A 135 -6.01 -12.23 -6.88
CA GLY A 135 -5.79 -12.41 -5.44
C GLY A 135 -7.11 -12.51 -4.68
N LYS A 136 -7.92 -13.53 -5.00
CA LYS A 136 -9.25 -13.69 -4.38
C LYS A 136 -9.16 -14.29 -2.98
N PRO A 137 -9.97 -13.78 -2.03
CA PRO A 137 -10.08 -14.34 -0.69
C PRO A 137 -10.45 -15.83 -0.71
N GLY A 138 -9.72 -16.63 0.08
CA GLY A 138 -9.93 -18.09 0.16
C GLY A 138 -9.33 -18.89 -0.99
N GLU A 139 -8.94 -18.24 -2.09
CA GLU A 139 -8.19 -18.85 -3.19
C GLU A 139 -6.70 -18.58 -2.99
N MET A 140 -6.21 -17.49 -3.57
CA MET A 140 -4.80 -17.13 -3.51
C MET A 140 -4.48 -16.07 -2.46
N ASP A 141 -5.44 -15.28 -2.02
CA ASP A 141 -5.33 -14.55 -0.75
C ASP A 141 -5.60 -15.53 0.39
N ARG A 142 -4.50 -15.96 1.02
CA ARG A 142 -4.51 -17.02 2.06
C ARG A 142 -4.56 -16.47 3.47
N SER A 143 -4.70 -15.18 3.65
CA SER A 143 -4.78 -14.57 4.97
C SER A 143 -5.82 -15.26 5.85
N THR A 144 -5.41 -15.72 7.04
CA THR A 144 -6.29 -16.50 7.93
C THR A 144 -7.48 -15.70 8.41
N GLN A 145 -7.23 -14.50 8.90
CA GLN A 145 -8.30 -13.64 9.46
C GLN A 145 -8.56 -12.39 8.61
N GLY A 146 -7.67 -12.08 7.66
CA GLY A 146 -7.69 -10.79 6.97
C GLY A 146 -7.38 -9.61 7.91
N SER A 147 -7.50 -8.41 7.38
CA SER A 147 -7.40 -7.17 8.16
C SER A 147 -8.05 -6.02 7.40
N PRO A 148 -8.39 -4.91 8.08
CA PRO A 148 -8.89 -3.71 7.41
C PRO A 148 -7.95 -3.15 6.34
N ALA A 149 -6.63 -3.37 6.46
CA ALA A 149 -5.63 -2.99 5.46
C ALA A 149 -5.84 -3.67 4.09
N LYS A 150 -6.58 -4.78 4.05
CA LYS A 150 -6.93 -5.47 2.80
C LYS A 150 -8.11 -4.83 2.06
N TYR A 151 -8.79 -3.87 2.66
CA TYR A 151 -9.72 -2.99 1.96
C TYR A 151 -8.99 -1.76 1.40
N SER A 152 -8.18 -1.11 2.24
CA SER A 152 -7.40 0.07 1.88
C SER A 152 -6.39 0.38 2.96
N PHE A 153 -5.14 0.63 2.58
CA PHE A 153 -4.11 1.09 3.51
C PHE A 153 -3.18 2.06 2.79
N CYS A 154 -3.55 3.35 2.79
CA CYS A 154 -2.81 4.41 2.11
C CYS A 154 -2.89 5.69 2.92
N PHE A 155 -1.76 6.36 3.08
CA PHE A 155 -1.64 7.63 3.79
C PHE A 155 -0.48 8.45 3.24
N GLY A 156 -0.48 9.76 3.53
CA GLY A 156 0.63 10.64 3.21
C GLY A 156 1.68 10.67 4.33
N GLU A 157 2.94 10.87 3.95
CA GLU A 157 4.00 11.16 4.91
C GLU A 157 3.81 12.56 5.50
N ASN A 158 3.90 12.70 6.82
CA ASN A 158 3.80 14.00 7.50
C ASN A 158 5.18 14.68 7.53
N GLU A 159 5.62 15.14 6.36
CA GLU A 159 6.95 15.70 6.18
C GLU A 159 7.15 17.01 6.93
N GLU A 160 6.10 17.81 7.04
CA GLU A 160 6.15 19.16 7.65
C GLU A 160 6.37 19.11 9.17
N GLU A 161 5.88 18.10 9.84
CA GLU A 161 6.03 17.94 11.29
C GLU A 161 7.15 16.96 11.66
N SER A 162 7.68 16.24 10.67
CA SER A 162 8.76 15.27 10.89
C SER A 162 10.06 15.99 11.24
N PRO A 163 10.77 15.59 12.31
CA PRO A 163 12.11 16.11 12.59
C PRO A 163 13.19 15.48 11.70
N TRP A 164 12.84 14.48 10.92
CA TRP A 164 13.73 13.78 10.00
C TRP A 164 13.50 14.24 8.56
N GLU A 165 14.54 14.08 7.77
CA GLU A 165 14.44 14.24 6.32
C GLU A 165 13.35 13.32 5.75
N PRO A 166 12.55 13.77 4.76
CA PRO A 166 11.52 12.95 4.14
C PRO A 166 12.04 11.60 3.67
N TYR A 167 11.23 10.57 3.83
CA TYR A 167 11.68 9.20 3.57
C TYR A 167 12.17 8.99 2.14
N HIS A 168 11.49 9.58 1.16
CA HIS A 168 11.92 9.48 -0.24
C HIS A 168 13.28 10.15 -0.49
N VAL A 169 13.56 11.28 0.16
CA VAL A 169 14.87 11.97 0.07
C VAL A 169 15.97 11.11 0.68
N ARG A 170 15.71 10.51 1.85
CA ARG A 170 16.64 9.54 2.47
C ARG A 170 16.92 8.31 1.59
N ARG A 171 16.01 7.99 0.66
CA ARG A 171 16.17 6.91 -0.31
C ARG A 171 16.84 7.36 -1.60
N GLY A 172 17.26 8.62 -1.71
CA GLY A 172 18.04 9.16 -2.82
C GLY A 172 17.23 9.84 -3.93
N PHE A 173 15.94 10.10 -3.70
CA PHE A 173 15.09 10.92 -4.57
C PHE A 173 15.25 12.41 -4.24
N ASN A 174 14.87 13.30 -5.16
CA ASN A 174 14.86 14.73 -4.88
C ASN A 174 13.65 15.12 -4.04
N ALA A 175 13.72 16.24 -3.33
CA ALA A 175 12.62 16.73 -2.49
C ALA A 175 11.37 17.06 -3.31
N GLU A 176 11.54 17.43 -4.57
CA GLU A 176 10.47 17.76 -5.51
C GLU A 176 9.84 16.52 -6.17
N ASP A 177 10.43 15.35 -5.97
CA ASP A 177 9.88 14.10 -6.52
C ASP A 177 8.67 13.66 -5.71
N SER A 178 7.65 13.18 -6.40
CA SER A 178 6.46 12.60 -5.79
C SER A 178 6.54 11.08 -5.87
N ILE A 179 6.60 10.42 -4.72
CA ILE A 179 6.91 8.99 -4.63
C ILE A 179 5.81 8.23 -3.88
N VAL A 180 5.48 7.05 -4.36
CA VAL A 180 4.69 6.07 -3.62
C VAL A 180 5.61 4.95 -3.16
N THR A 181 5.74 4.83 -1.85
CA THR A 181 6.45 3.72 -1.20
C THR A 181 5.45 2.66 -0.75
N THR A 182 5.80 1.39 -0.91
CA THR A 182 4.96 0.28 -0.45
C THR A 182 5.71 -0.67 0.44
N SER A 183 4.97 -1.23 1.40
CA SER A 183 5.45 -2.34 2.23
C SER A 183 4.31 -3.32 2.46
N ALA A 184 4.64 -4.61 2.59
CA ALA A 184 3.66 -5.59 3.04
C ALA A 184 3.51 -5.47 4.55
N SER A 185 2.42 -4.87 5.00
CA SER A 185 2.23 -4.47 6.40
C SER A 185 0.95 -5.01 6.99
N GLU A 186 0.99 -5.33 8.26
CA GLU A 186 -0.21 -5.43 9.08
C GLU A 186 -0.72 -4.01 9.42
N PRO A 187 -1.98 -3.85 9.83
CA PRO A 187 -2.47 -2.57 10.32
C PRO A 187 -1.62 -2.06 11.48
N PRO A 188 -1.47 -0.73 11.64
CA PRO A 188 -0.67 -0.17 12.70
C PRO A 188 -1.22 -0.54 14.08
N HIS A 189 -0.33 -0.94 14.98
CA HIS A 189 -0.65 -1.15 16.38
C HIS A 189 -0.60 0.17 17.13
N ASN A 190 -1.65 0.48 17.90
CA ASN A 190 -1.65 1.68 18.74
C ASN A 190 -0.80 1.44 19.99
N ILE A 191 0.22 2.26 20.17
CA ILE A 191 1.07 2.24 21.37
C ILE A 191 0.64 3.37 22.28
N ASN A 192 0.31 3.04 23.51
CA ASN A 192 -0.21 3.97 24.50
C ASN A 192 0.70 4.00 25.72
N ASP A 193 1.27 5.16 26.01
CA ASP A 193 2.12 5.40 27.16
C ASP A 193 1.68 6.68 27.89
N HIS A 194 1.08 6.54 29.04
CA HIS A 194 0.63 7.64 29.87
C HIS A 194 1.51 7.90 31.10
N ALA A 195 2.54 7.07 31.31
CA ALA A 195 3.35 7.13 32.52
C ALA A 195 4.74 7.73 32.26
N SER A 196 5.30 7.53 31.08
CA SER A 196 6.66 7.97 30.76
C SER A 196 6.73 9.49 30.57
N THR A 197 7.72 10.11 31.18
CA THR A 197 8.03 11.55 31.06
C THR A 197 9.30 11.83 30.27
N THR A 198 9.97 10.77 29.77
CA THR A 198 11.22 10.85 29.01
C THR A 198 11.12 10.12 27.69
N GLY A 199 11.90 10.55 26.71
CA GLY A 199 11.97 9.84 25.42
C GLY A 199 12.44 8.40 25.56
N GLU A 200 13.35 8.08 26.47
CA GLU A 200 13.82 6.74 26.75
C GLU A 200 12.68 5.85 27.29
N GLY A 201 11.87 6.37 28.20
CA GLY A 201 10.71 5.65 28.72
C GLY A 201 9.71 5.32 27.62
N ILE A 202 9.36 6.29 26.76
CA ILE A 202 8.48 6.10 25.61
C ILE A 202 9.04 5.04 24.65
N LEU A 203 10.34 5.15 24.33
CA LEU A 203 10.99 4.19 23.44
C LEU A 203 11.04 2.77 24.03
N THR A 204 11.13 2.66 25.36
CA THR A 204 11.04 1.36 26.06
C THR A 204 9.67 0.73 25.87
N THR A 205 8.60 1.50 25.99
CA THR A 205 7.22 1.05 25.73
C THR A 205 7.04 0.64 24.28
N VAL A 206 7.56 1.44 23.34
CA VAL A 206 7.56 1.10 21.89
C VAL A 206 8.29 -0.23 21.65
N ALA A 207 9.52 -0.36 22.16
CA ALA A 207 10.33 -1.56 22.00
C ALA A 207 9.62 -2.81 22.58
N GLY A 208 9.01 -2.69 23.76
CA GLY A 208 8.21 -3.75 24.36
C GLY A 208 7.05 -4.18 23.49
N THR A 209 6.31 -3.21 22.93
CA THR A 209 5.15 -3.49 22.09
C THR A 209 5.53 -4.18 20.77
N ILE A 210 6.56 -3.71 20.09
CA ILE A 210 7.00 -4.33 18.81
C ILE A 210 7.70 -5.67 18.99
N SER A 211 8.12 -5.98 20.22
CA SER A 211 8.79 -7.25 20.58
C SER A 211 7.80 -8.29 21.14
N GLU A 212 6.50 -8.02 21.08
CA GLU A 212 5.49 -8.92 21.64
C GLU A 212 5.52 -10.30 20.94
N PRO A 213 5.49 -11.42 21.73
CA PRO A 213 5.47 -12.76 21.14
C PRO A 213 4.29 -12.94 20.16
N GLY A 214 4.58 -13.44 18.97
CA GLY A 214 3.59 -13.68 17.93
C GLY A 214 3.39 -12.55 16.94
N THR A 215 4.01 -11.38 17.14
CA THR A 215 4.03 -10.33 16.12
C THR A 215 5.02 -10.68 14.99
N ASN A 216 4.74 -10.17 13.78
CA ASN A 216 5.67 -10.34 12.65
C ASN A 216 7.05 -9.76 12.94
N ASN A 217 7.15 -8.77 13.81
CA ASN A 217 8.41 -8.10 14.13
C ASN A 217 9.46 -9.00 14.79
N ILE A 218 9.04 -10.10 15.43
CA ILE A 218 9.99 -10.99 16.12
C ILE A 218 10.28 -12.30 15.39
N TYR A 219 9.51 -12.62 14.35
CA TYR A 219 9.72 -13.86 13.58
C TYR A 219 11.04 -13.88 12.84
N CYS A 220 11.62 -12.74 12.66
CA CYS A 220 12.71 -12.58 11.75
C CYS A 220 13.89 -11.98 12.46
N LYS A 221 14.79 -12.82 12.92
CA LYS A 221 16.10 -12.36 13.36
C LYS A 221 16.78 -11.66 12.19
N GLY A 222 16.60 -10.34 12.12
CA GLY A 222 17.27 -9.48 11.17
C GLY A 222 16.51 -9.09 9.90
N SER A 223 15.31 -9.59 9.66
CA SER A 223 14.48 -9.09 8.60
C SER A 223 13.07 -8.87 9.06
N LEU A 224 12.76 -7.64 9.24
CA LEU A 224 11.41 -7.20 9.54
C LEU A 224 10.47 -7.32 8.40
N LEU A 225 11.03 -7.48 7.26
CA LEU A 225 10.30 -7.47 6.03
C LEU A 225 10.32 -8.83 5.41
N TYR A 226 9.96 -9.76 6.24
CA TYR A 226 9.80 -11.10 5.80
C TYR A 226 8.71 -11.30 4.84
N THR A 227 7.86 -10.35 4.78
CA THR A 227 6.84 -10.25 3.77
C THR A 227 7.39 -9.77 2.43
N SER A 228 8.62 -9.25 2.44
CA SER A 228 9.37 -8.87 1.24
C SER A 228 10.86 -9.17 1.43
N PRO A 229 11.26 -10.43 1.51
CA PRO A 229 12.68 -10.74 1.59
C PRO A 229 13.36 -10.24 0.33
N SER A 230 14.33 -9.35 0.46
CA SER A 230 15.13 -8.97 -0.67
C SER A 230 15.97 -10.18 -1.10
N PRO A 231 16.21 -10.36 -2.40
CA PRO A 231 17.11 -11.41 -2.88
C PRO A 231 18.52 -11.35 -2.30
N ARG A 232 18.93 -10.23 -1.74
CA ARG A 232 20.21 -10.04 -1.05
C ARG A 232 20.21 -10.66 0.35
N GLU A 233 19.11 -10.61 1.05
CA GLU A 233 18.97 -11.18 2.39
C GLU A 233 18.90 -12.71 2.36
N GLN A 234 18.37 -13.28 1.29
CA GLN A 234 18.37 -14.73 1.07
C GLN A 234 19.77 -15.32 0.83
N ARG A 235 20.73 -14.50 0.40
CA ARG A 235 22.13 -14.93 0.17
C ARG A 235 23.03 -14.84 1.40
N GLY A 236 22.56 -14.25 2.48
CA GLY A 236 23.33 -14.07 3.72
C GLY A 236 23.18 -15.17 4.74
N SER A 237 22.40 -16.21 4.47
CA SER A 237 22.17 -17.36 5.35
C SER A 237 22.75 -18.64 4.74
N GLY A 238 23.98 -18.54 4.25
CA GLY A 238 24.82 -19.67 3.86
C GLY A 238 25.95 -19.87 4.86
#